data_edbfda81ac28dd58d35749f40abd3f10
#
_entry.id   edbfda81ac28dd58d35749f40abd3f10
#
_cell.length_a   1.000
_cell.length_b   1.000
_cell.length_c   1.000
_cell.angle_alpha   90.00
_cell.angle_beta   90.00
_cell.angle_gamma   90.00
#
_symmetry.space_group_name_H-M   'P 1'
#
loop_
_entity.id
_entity.type
_entity.pdbx_description
1 polymer ?
#
loop_
_entity_poly.entity_id
_entity_poly.type
_entity_poly.pdbx_seq_one_letter_code
_entity_poly.pdbx_strand_id
1 'polypeptide(L)'
;LLNLKVSDVLNESGTVKKEVRVKMKKTGKTTLNLPLSKNSTDVIKKYLVGRNRDDFIFRSSHYHFTREPLSIYQYSRIVKKWMRDLGVEDVSDYSTHSMRKTKSSVIYDRTKNVDAVRRLLGQSSVTATSAYLGITDESALDLARTINI
;
A
#
# COMPACT_ATOMS: atom_id res chain seq x y z
N LEU A 1 -7.20 -2.07 3.72
CA LEU A 1 -6.18 -1.54 4.63
C LEU A 1 -6.81 -0.68 5.73
N LEU A 2 -7.68 0.27 5.39
CA LEU A 2 -8.27 1.21 6.37
C LEU A 2 -9.10 0.51 7.46
N ASN A 3 -9.66 -0.66 7.19
CA ASN A 3 -10.43 -1.44 8.15
C ASN A 3 -9.57 -2.38 9.03
N LEU A 4 -8.24 -2.30 8.95
CA LEU A 4 -7.38 -3.09 9.83
C LEU A 4 -7.50 -2.62 11.28
N LYS A 5 -7.63 -3.60 12.17
CA LYS A 5 -7.62 -3.40 13.62
C LYS A 5 -6.21 -3.57 14.17
N VAL A 6 -5.98 -3.10 15.36
CA VAL A 6 -4.73 -3.30 16.09
C VAL A 6 -4.41 -4.79 16.24
N SER A 7 -5.42 -5.63 16.50
CA SER A 7 -5.30 -7.10 16.57
C SER A 7 -4.86 -7.76 15.25
N ASP A 8 -5.03 -7.10 14.11
CA ASP A 8 -4.56 -7.64 12.82
C ASP A 8 -3.04 -7.54 12.66
N VAL A 9 -2.42 -6.56 13.33
CA VAL A 9 -0.98 -6.27 13.22
C VAL A 9 -0.16 -6.59 14.47
N LEU A 10 -0.80 -6.72 15.64
CA LEU A 10 -0.15 -7.11 16.88
C LEU A 10 -0.50 -8.55 17.27
N ASN A 11 0.50 -9.28 17.81
CA ASN A 11 0.30 -10.54 18.50
C ASN A 11 -0.37 -10.32 19.86
N GLU A 12 -0.76 -11.39 20.53
CA GLU A 12 -1.30 -11.31 21.89
C GLU A 12 -0.29 -10.72 22.89
N SER A 13 0.98 -10.98 22.68
CA SER A 13 2.09 -10.42 23.47
C SER A 13 2.35 -8.92 23.22
N GLY A 14 1.58 -8.24 22.34
CA GLY A 14 1.79 -6.85 21.96
C GLY A 14 2.92 -6.62 20.96
N THR A 15 3.59 -7.66 20.50
CA THR A 15 4.63 -7.55 19.47
C THR A 15 4.03 -7.41 18.08
N VAL A 16 4.69 -6.66 17.21
CA VAL A 16 4.24 -6.49 15.81
C VAL A 16 4.46 -7.79 15.04
N LYS A 17 3.46 -8.23 14.31
CA LYS A 17 3.53 -9.41 13.42
C LYS A 17 4.53 -9.18 12.29
N LYS A 18 5.19 -10.23 11.83
CA LYS A 18 6.10 -10.16 10.68
C LYS A 18 5.37 -9.89 9.36
N GLU A 19 4.12 -10.34 9.27
CA GLU A 19 3.24 -10.15 8.11
C GLU A 19 1.81 -9.86 8.55
N VAL A 20 1.08 -9.13 7.72
CA VAL A 20 -0.33 -8.82 7.92
C VAL A 20 -1.15 -9.50 6.84
N ARG A 21 -2.22 -10.19 7.24
CA ARG A 21 -3.16 -10.83 6.33
C ARG A 21 -4.30 -9.89 5.97
N VAL A 22 -4.49 -9.64 4.70
CA VAL A 22 -5.54 -8.74 4.21
C VAL A 22 -6.43 -9.47 3.23
N LYS A 23 -7.72 -9.54 3.53
CA LYS A 23 -8.72 -10.08 2.61
C LYS A 23 -8.99 -9.07 1.51
N MET A 24 -8.92 -9.50 0.25
CA MET A 24 -9.18 -8.62 -0.89
C MET A 24 -10.69 -8.38 -1.03
N LYS A 25 -11.11 -7.12 -0.98
CA LYS A 25 -12.53 -6.75 -1.13
C LYS A 25 -13.12 -7.16 -2.48
N LYS A 26 -12.34 -7.02 -3.57
CA LYS A 26 -12.83 -7.22 -4.94
C LYS A 26 -13.10 -8.68 -5.28
N THR A 27 -12.32 -9.60 -4.74
CA THR A 27 -12.44 -11.03 -5.03
C THR A 27 -13.03 -11.83 -3.88
N GLY A 28 -13.04 -11.29 -2.67
CA GLY A 28 -13.56 -11.89 -1.45
C GLY A 28 -12.83 -13.16 -0.97
N LYS A 29 -12.14 -13.83 -1.88
CA LYS A 29 -11.57 -15.17 -1.68
C LYS A 29 -10.06 -15.18 -1.42
N THR A 30 -9.32 -14.21 -1.92
CA THR A 30 -7.85 -14.21 -1.82
C THR A 30 -7.38 -13.40 -0.63
N THR A 31 -6.61 -14.04 0.24
CA THR A 31 -5.91 -13.34 1.33
C THR A 31 -4.50 -12.99 0.86
N LEU A 32 -4.13 -11.74 0.97
CA LEU A 32 -2.76 -11.29 0.75
C LEU A 32 -1.99 -11.32 2.06
N ASN A 33 -0.81 -11.94 2.04
CA ASN A 33 0.17 -11.83 3.10
C ASN A 33 1.10 -10.67 2.76
N LEU A 34 1.05 -9.61 3.56
CA LEU A 34 1.86 -8.42 3.37
C LEU A 34 3.01 -8.42 4.39
N PRO A 35 4.24 -8.70 3.97
CA PRO A 35 5.39 -8.66 4.86
C PRO A 35 5.65 -7.21 5.30
N LEU A 36 5.89 -7.02 6.58
CA LEU A 36 6.26 -5.75 7.16
C LEU A 36 7.77 -5.56 7.11
N SER A 37 8.23 -4.44 6.56
CA SER A 37 9.63 -4.05 6.64
C SER A 37 10.00 -3.64 8.06
N LYS A 38 11.30 -3.61 8.38
CA LYS A 38 11.80 -3.12 9.67
C LYS A 38 11.26 -1.73 9.98
N ASN A 39 11.36 -0.80 9.04
CA ASN A 39 10.85 0.57 9.21
C ASN A 39 9.34 0.58 9.50
N SER A 40 8.55 -0.22 8.77
CA SER A 40 7.11 -0.32 9.02
C SER A 40 6.80 -0.87 10.41
N THR A 41 7.55 -1.89 10.85
CA THR A 41 7.42 -2.49 12.18
C THR A 41 7.71 -1.46 13.28
N ASP A 42 8.80 -0.70 13.15
CA ASP A 42 9.21 0.31 14.12
C ASP A 42 8.17 1.46 14.22
N VAL A 43 7.65 1.91 13.07
CA VAL A 43 6.60 2.95 13.04
C VAL A 43 5.30 2.42 13.66
N ILE A 44 4.86 1.21 13.29
CA ILE A 44 3.64 0.59 13.83
C ILE A 44 3.76 0.45 15.35
N LYS A 45 4.90 -0.03 15.85
CA LYS A 45 5.15 -0.19 17.27
C LYS A 45 4.98 1.14 18.03
N LYS A 46 5.55 2.23 17.52
CA LYS A 46 5.42 3.57 18.11
C LYS A 46 3.99 4.10 18.04
N TYR A 47 3.35 3.92 16.88
CA TYR A 47 2.02 4.47 16.62
C TYR A 47 0.91 3.80 17.42
N LEU A 48 1.07 2.53 17.78
CA LEU A 48 0.04 1.74 18.47
C LEU A 48 0.22 1.67 19.99
N VAL A 49 1.17 2.39 20.56
CA VAL A 49 1.34 2.46 22.03
C VAL A 49 0.04 2.94 22.67
N GLY A 50 -0.45 2.19 23.66
CA GLY A 50 -1.67 2.52 24.41
C GLY A 50 -2.98 2.33 23.65
N ARG A 51 -2.98 1.71 22.46
CA ARG A 51 -4.18 1.45 21.66
C ARG A 51 -4.82 0.12 22.04
N ASN A 52 -6.15 0.09 22.07
CA ASN A 52 -6.90 -1.14 22.32
C ASN A 52 -6.85 -2.06 21.08
N ARG A 53 -6.86 -3.38 21.31
CA ARG A 53 -6.79 -4.39 20.25
C ARG A 53 -7.93 -4.31 19.23
N ASP A 54 -9.11 -3.89 19.68
CA ASP A 54 -10.30 -3.77 18.84
C ASP A 54 -10.41 -2.45 18.08
N ASP A 55 -9.54 -1.49 18.39
CA ASP A 55 -9.48 -0.22 17.67
C ASP A 55 -9.04 -0.42 16.21
N PHE A 56 -9.61 0.38 15.31
CA PHE A 56 -9.06 0.51 13.97
C PHE A 56 -7.69 1.19 14.02
N ILE A 57 -6.72 0.72 13.23
CA ILE A 57 -5.39 1.34 13.15
C ILE A 57 -5.52 2.79 12.68
N PHE A 58 -6.26 2.99 11.59
CA PHE A 58 -6.51 4.30 11.00
C PHE A 58 -7.91 4.77 11.39
N ARG A 59 -8.02 5.50 12.48
CA ARG A 59 -9.28 6.06 12.98
C ARG A 59 -9.57 7.42 12.34
N SER A 60 -10.86 7.73 12.21
CA SER A 60 -11.30 9.09 11.91
C SER A 60 -10.90 10.03 13.06
N SER A 61 -10.41 11.21 12.72
CA SER A 61 -10.15 12.28 13.68
C SER A 61 -11.41 13.10 14.00
N HIS A 62 -12.50 12.84 13.30
CA HIS A 62 -13.74 13.58 13.51
C HIS A 62 -14.41 13.12 14.82
N TYR A 63 -14.78 14.07 15.66
CA TYR A 63 -15.32 13.83 17.01
C TYR A 63 -16.46 12.80 17.05
N HIS A 64 -17.43 12.89 16.12
CA HIS A 64 -18.57 11.97 16.07
C HIS A 64 -18.23 10.57 15.53
N PHE A 65 -17.06 10.36 14.93
CA PHE A 65 -16.67 9.12 14.26
C PHE A 65 -15.35 8.55 14.79
N THR A 66 -15.00 8.83 16.04
CA THR A 66 -13.71 8.40 16.63
C THR A 66 -13.54 6.88 16.73
N ARG A 67 -14.63 6.13 16.68
CA ARG A 67 -14.63 4.65 16.67
C ARG A 67 -14.69 4.06 15.27
N GLU A 68 -14.87 4.90 14.24
CA GLU A 68 -14.95 4.46 12.85
C GLU A 68 -13.58 4.49 12.17
N PRO A 69 -13.36 3.62 11.18
CA PRO A 69 -12.15 3.68 10.38
C PRO A 69 -12.14 4.96 9.53
N LEU A 70 -10.94 5.43 9.21
CA LEU A 70 -10.74 6.51 8.26
C LEU A 70 -11.43 6.17 6.93
N SER A 71 -12.26 7.05 6.41
CA SER A 71 -12.92 6.84 5.13
C SER A 71 -11.92 6.96 3.95
N ILE A 72 -12.25 6.34 2.83
CA ILE A 72 -11.44 6.45 1.60
C ILE A 72 -11.33 7.92 1.17
N TYR A 73 -12.40 8.68 1.32
CA TYR A 73 -12.43 10.10 0.98
C TYR A 73 -11.47 10.92 1.86
N GLN A 74 -11.51 10.72 3.19
CA GLN A 74 -10.58 11.38 4.11
C GLN A 74 -9.13 10.99 3.81
N TYR A 75 -8.86 9.71 3.55
CA TYR A 75 -7.52 9.25 3.18
C TYR A 75 -7.04 9.90 1.88
N SER A 76 -7.88 10.00 0.87
CA SER A 76 -7.54 10.71 -0.37
C SER A 76 -7.17 12.18 -0.11
N ARG A 77 -7.91 12.87 0.75
CA ARG A 77 -7.58 14.25 1.15
C ARG A 77 -6.23 14.35 1.84
N ILE A 78 -5.90 13.39 2.71
CA ILE A 78 -4.58 13.31 3.38
C ILE A 78 -3.47 13.14 2.34
N VAL A 79 -3.62 12.21 1.39
CA VAL A 79 -2.63 12.00 0.31
C VAL A 79 -2.43 13.29 -0.48
N LYS A 80 -3.51 13.94 -0.90
CA LYS A 80 -3.43 15.21 -1.62
C LYS A 80 -2.77 16.33 -0.80
N LYS A 81 -3.01 16.36 0.51
CA LYS A 81 -2.31 17.29 1.40
C LYS A 81 -0.81 17.04 1.41
N TRP A 82 -0.38 15.78 1.58
CA TRP A 82 1.04 15.42 1.55
C TRP A 82 1.72 15.82 0.24
N MET A 83 1.03 15.67 -0.90
CA MET A 83 1.59 16.08 -2.19
C MET A 83 1.78 17.59 -2.28
N ARG A 84 0.82 18.39 -1.77
CA ARG A 84 0.98 19.85 -1.69
C ARG A 84 2.13 20.24 -0.76
N ASP A 85 2.23 19.59 0.39
CA ASP A 85 3.32 19.85 1.36
C ASP A 85 4.70 19.53 0.75
N LEU A 86 4.76 18.66 -0.27
CA LEU A 86 5.96 18.35 -1.07
C LEU A 86 6.15 19.27 -2.28
N GLY A 87 5.33 20.30 -2.45
CA GLY A 87 5.45 21.27 -3.53
C GLY A 87 4.81 20.86 -4.86
N VAL A 88 3.97 19.81 -4.86
CA VAL A 88 3.22 19.43 -6.07
C VAL A 88 2.04 20.39 -6.26
N GLU A 89 2.06 21.16 -7.35
CA GLU A 89 1.02 22.16 -7.64
C GLU A 89 -0.31 21.50 -8.03
N ASP A 90 -0.30 20.60 -9.01
CA ASP A 90 -1.50 19.84 -9.38
C ASP A 90 -1.51 18.47 -8.71
N VAL A 91 -2.45 18.32 -7.78
CA VAL A 91 -2.66 17.08 -7.02
C VAL A 91 -3.88 16.28 -7.50
N SER A 92 -4.46 16.62 -8.65
CA SER A 92 -5.67 15.97 -9.18
C SER A 92 -5.48 14.46 -9.35
N ASP A 93 -4.34 14.03 -9.88
CA ASP A 93 -4.01 12.65 -10.19
C ASP A 93 -3.62 11.83 -8.96
N TYR A 94 -3.40 12.48 -7.82
CA TYR A 94 -3.00 11.78 -6.61
C TYR A 94 -4.20 11.30 -5.80
N SER A 95 -4.18 10.01 -5.49
CA SER A 95 -5.25 9.34 -4.77
C SER A 95 -4.72 8.22 -3.86
N THR A 96 -5.64 7.47 -3.28
CA THR A 96 -5.30 6.28 -2.48
C THR A 96 -4.51 5.23 -3.27
N HIS A 97 -4.68 5.17 -4.60
CA HIS A 97 -3.93 4.27 -5.50
C HIS A 97 -2.48 4.69 -5.68
N SER A 98 -2.17 5.99 -5.58
CA SER A 98 -0.79 6.50 -5.71
C SER A 98 0.13 5.86 -4.67
N MET A 99 -0.30 5.80 -3.41
CA MET A 99 0.48 5.17 -2.34
C MET A 99 0.69 3.66 -2.57
N ARG A 100 -0.31 2.97 -3.11
CA ARG A 100 -0.19 1.55 -3.48
C ARG A 100 0.78 1.36 -4.64
N LYS A 101 0.73 2.24 -5.63
CA LYS A 101 1.57 2.20 -6.83
C LYS A 101 3.04 2.44 -6.50
N THR A 102 3.35 3.38 -5.60
CA THR A 102 4.73 3.77 -5.25
C THR A 102 5.62 2.58 -4.91
N LYS A 103 5.23 1.73 -3.94
CA LYS A 103 6.06 0.58 -3.55
C LYS A 103 6.23 -0.42 -4.69
N SER A 104 5.19 -0.63 -5.48
CA SER A 104 5.21 -1.55 -6.61
C SER A 104 6.16 -1.08 -7.71
N SER A 105 6.13 0.21 -8.02
CA SER A 105 7.05 0.82 -9.00
C SER A 105 8.49 0.73 -8.53
N VAL A 106 8.79 1.08 -7.27
CA VAL A 106 10.16 0.97 -6.72
C VAL A 106 10.68 -0.47 -6.76
N ILE A 107 9.85 -1.47 -6.47
CA ILE A 107 10.25 -2.89 -6.55
C ILE A 107 10.52 -3.26 -8.00
N TYR A 108 9.65 -2.86 -8.92
CA TYR A 108 9.86 -3.12 -10.35
C TYR A 108 11.13 -2.45 -10.87
N ASP A 109 11.35 -1.19 -10.56
CA ASP A 109 12.54 -0.45 -11.02
C ASP A 109 13.85 -1.11 -10.59
N ARG A 110 13.88 -1.65 -9.37
CA ARG A 110 15.05 -2.33 -8.83
C ARG A 110 15.25 -3.76 -9.31
N THR A 111 14.18 -4.47 -9.60
CA THR A 111 14.26 -5.92 -9.88
C THR A 111 13.88 -6.30 -11.29
N LYS A 112 13.17 -5.44 -12.00
CA LYS A 112 12.52 -5.66 -13.29
C LYS A 112 11.62 -6.92 -13.31
N ASN A 113 11.20 -7.39 -12.14
CA ASN A 113 10.43 -8.62 -11.99
C ASN A 113 8.93 -8.30 -11.86
N VAL A 114 8.22 -8.34 -12.99
CA VAL A 114 6.78 -8.07 -13.08
C VAL A 114 5.98 -9.12 -12.30
N ASP A 115 6.39 -10.40 -12.31
CA ASP A 115 5.64 -11.46 -11.60
C ASP A 115 5.71 -11.30 -10.08
N ALA A 116 6.85 -10.88 -9.54
CA ALA A 116 6.96 -10.55 -8.13
C ALA A 116 5.99 -9.41 -7.74
N VAL A 117 5.92 -8.35 -8.56
CA VAL A 117 4.97 -7.25 -8.34
C VAL A 117 3.52 -7.73 -8.44
N ARG A 118 3.20 -8.55 -9.43
CA ARG A 118 1.87 -9.15 -9.61
C ARG A 118 1.41 -9.89 -8.35
N ARG A 119 2.27 -10.74 -7.80
CA ARG A 119 2.00 -11.52 -6.57
C ARG A 119 1.79 -10.59 -5.37
N LEU A 120 2.64 -9.58 -5.19
CA LEU A 120 2.51 -8.59 -4.11
C LEU A 120 1.22 -7.77 -4.20
N LEU A 121 0.77 -7.48 -5.41
CA LEU A 121 -0.50 -6.78 -5.65
C LEU A 121 -1.72 -7.71 -5.59
N GLY A 122 -1.51 -9.03 -5.60
CA GLY A 122 -2.59 -10.03 -5.68
C GLY A 122 -3.34 -9.96 -7.01
N GLN A 123 -2.67 -9.61 -8.09
CA GLN A 123 -3.26 -9.57 -9.42
C GLN A 123 -3.15 -10.94 -10.09
N SER A 124 -4.17 -11.32 -10.86
CA SER A 124 -4.19 -12.60 -11.58
C SER A 124 -3.46 -12.54 -12.92
N SER A 125 -3.37 -11.35 -13.54
CA SER A 125 -2.83 -11.16 -14.88
C SER A 125 -1.51 -10.38 -14.86
N VAL A 126 -0.50 -10.89 -15.58
CA VAL A 126 0.76 -10.19 -15.83
C VAL A 126 0.51 -8.95 -16.68
N THR A 127 -0.32 -9.06 -17.72
CA THR A 127 -0.68 -7.93 -18.60
C THR A 127 -1.30 -6.77 -17.81
N ALA A 128 -2.23 -7.07 -16.89
CA ALA A 128 -2.81 -6.04 -16.02
C ALA A 128 -1.76 -5.41 -15.08
N THR A 129 -0.76 -6.18 -14.66
CA THR A 129 0.34 -5.67 -13.84
C THR A 129 1.28 -4.78 -14.66
N SER A 130 1.61 -5.17 -15.87
CA SER A 130 2.43 -4.37 -16.79
C SER A 130 1.78 -3.02 -17.08
N ALA A 131 0.51 -3.02 -17.44
CA ALA A 131 -0.27 -1.78 -17.64
C ALA A 131 -0.31 -0.92 -16.36
N TYR A 132 -0.46 -1.54 -15.18
CA TYR A 132 -0.44 -0.85 -13.90
C TYR A 132 0.91 -0.19 -13.59
N LEU A 133 2.01 -0.81 -14.01
CA LEU A 133 3.38 -0.29 -13.87
C LEU A 133 3.72 0.75 -14.95
N GLY A 134 2.91 0.89 -15.98
CA GLY A 134 3.19 1.75 -17.13
C GLY A 134 4.25 1.17 -18.06
N ILE A 135 4.38 -0.15 -18.12
CA ILE A 135 5.28 -0.84 -19.05
C ILE A 135 4.59 -0.86 -20.40
N THR A 136 5.25 -0.30 -21.41
CA THR A 136 4.78 -0.21 -22.79
C THR A 136 5.70 -1.00 -23.71
N ASP A 137 5.25 -1.26 -24.94
CA ASP A 137 6.08 -1.88 -25.98
C ASP A 137 7.32 -1.02 -26.27
N GLU A 138 7.19 0.30 -26.19
CA GLU A 138 8.30 1.24 -26.34
C GLU A 138 9.38 1.04 -25.27
N SER A 139 8.98 0.82 -24.00
CA SER A 139 9.91 0.48 -22.92
C SER A 139 10.69 -0.83 -23.22
N ALA A 140 10.05 -1.80 -23.86
CA ALA A 140 10.71 -3.06 -24.26
C ALA A 140 11.70 -2.83 -25.41
N LEU A 141 11.35 -1.99 -26.39
CA LEU A 141 12.23 -1.62 -27.50
C LEU A 141 13.46 -0.84 -27.01
N ASP A 142 13.28 0.07 -26.05
CA ASP A 142 14.39 0.82 -25.46
C ASP A 142 15.36 -0.10 -24.71
N LEU A 143 14.84 -1.08 -23.96
CA LEU A 143 15.69 -2.10 -23.35
C LEU A 143 16.48 -2.90 -24.38
N ALA A 144 15.85 -3.30 -25.48
CA ALA A 144 16.52 -4.03 -26.56
C ALA A 144 17.62 -3.20 -27.25
N ARG A 145 17.46 -1.89 -27.33
CA ARG A 145 18.48 -0.97 -27.89
C ARG A 145 19.66 -0.76 -26.94
N THR A 146 19.47 -0.87 -25.63
CA THR A 146 20.52 -0.62 -24.63
C THR A 146 21.35 -1.84 -24.31
N ILE A 147 20.85 -3.04 -24.60
CA ILE A 147 21.57 -4.31 -24.36
C ILE A 147 22.25 -4.72 -25.65
N ASN A 148 23.56 -4.49 -25.72
CA ASN A 148 24.43 -5.03 -26.80
C ASN A 148 24.91 -6.41 -26.40
N ILE A 149 24.70 -7.39 -27.27
CA ILE A 149 25.20 -8.76 -27.15
C ILE A 149 26.52 -8.86 -27.93
#